data_63b9f9f118b2f7c5d6d7fc5771e7e6df
#
_entry.id   63b9f9f118b2f7c5d6d7fc5771e7e6df
#
_cell.length_a   1.000
_cell.length_b   1.000
_cell.length_c   1.000
_cell.angle_alpha   90.00
_cell.angle_beta   90.00
_cell.angle_gamma   90.00
#
_symmetry.space_group_name_H-M   'P 1'
#
loop_
_entity.id
_entity.type
_entity.pdbx_description
1 polymer ?
#
loop_
_entity_poly.entity_id
_entity_poly.type
_entity_poly.pdbx_seq_one_letter_code
_entity_poly.pdbx_strand_id
1 'polypeptide(L)'
;MLTPPLYTLRHMVGILEALDIPYLVGGSVASVALSEPRSTNDVDIVVDLREENVVDFLVALEDDFYAEEEMIRDAISLKSSFNLILLRTMIKVDVFVREANAWTESEFSRKHQLDLGITGEPILAWLPSAEDVILQKLAWYRLGGEVSERQWRDVQGVLKVQAENLDYDYLKKWAIFRNVSDLLLRAVHEASLITNINPL
;
A
#
# COMPACT_ATOMS: atom_id res chain seq x y z
N MET A 1 16.23 -12.10 12.83
CA MET A 1 14.92 -11.88 13.51
C MET A 1 14.21 -10.77 12.75
N LEU A 2 12.94 -10.96 12.38
CA LEU A 2 12.16 -9.92 11.70
C LEU A 2 11.96 -8.71 12.62
N THR A 3 11.90 -7.52 12.04
CA THR A 3 11.46 -6.32 12.78
C THR A 3 9.99 -6.46 13.17
N PRO A 4 9.51 -5.81 14.25
CA PRO A 4 8.11 -5.90 14.66
C PRO A 4 7.10 -5.62 13.54
N PRO A 5 7.27 -4.59 12.68
CA PRO A 5 6.36 -4.37 11.54
C PRO A 5 6.36 -5.51 10.52
N LEU A 6 7.53 -6.06 10.15
CA LEU A 6 7.60 -7.17 9.21
C LEU A 6 7.04 -8.48 9.81
N TYR A 7 7.21 -8.69 11.10
CA TYR A 7 6.56 -9.81 11.79
C TYR A 7 5.02 -9.67 11.74
N THR A 8 4.51 -8.47 12.03
CA THR A 8 3.07 -8.16 11.97
C THR A 8 2.53 -8.32 10.57
N LEU A 9 3.24 -7.80 9.56
CA LEU A 9 2.87 -7.96 8.16
C LEU A 9 2.79 -9.43 7.75
N ARG A 10 3.80 -10.25 8.09
CA ARG A 10 3.81 -11.68 7.77
C ARG A 10 2.60 -12.38 8.38
N HIS A 11 2.25 -12.04 9.61
CA HIS A 11 1.11 -12.64 10.31
C HIS A 11 -0.20 -12.29 9.60
N MET A 12 -0.39 -11.01 9.28
CA MET A 12 -1.59 -10.54 8.57
C MET A 12 -1.71 -11.12 7.17
N VAL A 13 -0.61 -11.16 6.40
CA VAL A 13 -0.58 -11.78 5.07
C VAL A 13 -0.96 -13.25 5.15
N GLY A 14 -0.45 -13.98 6.13
CA GLY A 14 -0.80 -15.40 6.34
C GLY A 14 -2.31 -15.62 6.56
N ILE A 15 -2.96 -14.75 7.31
CA ILE A 15 -4.42 -14.80 7.53
C ILE A 15 -5.17 -14.53 6.21
N LEU A 16 -4.80 -13.48 5.48
CA LEU A 16 -5.47 -13.11 4.23
C LEU A 16 -5.33 -14.18 3.15
N GLU A 17 -4.13 -14.79 3.02
CA GLU A 17 -3.88 -15.89 2.08
C GLU A 17 -4.67 -17.16 2.48
N ALA A 18 -4.73 -17.50 3.78
CA ALA A 18 -5.47 -18.67 4.27
C ALA A 18 -6.99 -18.56 4.04
N LEU A 19 -7.52 -17.34 3.98
CA LEU A 19 -8.93 -17.05 3.75
C LEU A 19 -9.25 -16.69 2.28
N ASP A 20 -8.28 -16.78 1.38
CA ASP A 20 -8.40 -16.38 -0.02
C ASP A 20 -8.95 -14.93 -0.20
N ILE A 21 -8.63 -14.03 0.74
CA ILE A 21 -9.02 -12.62 0.67
C ILE A 21 -7.98 -11.86 -0.17
N PRO A 22 -8.36 -11.28 -1.32
CA PRO A 22 -7.44 -10.51 -2.15
C PRO A 22 -6.96 -9.25 -1.41
N TYR A 23 -5.65 -8.97 -1.50
CA TYR A 23 -5.05 -7.83 -0.83
C TYR A 23 -3.88 -7.24 -1.61
N LEU A 24 -3.48 -6.03 -1.18
CA LEU A 24 -2.24 -5.35 -1.57
C LEU A 24 -1.59 -4.75 -0.33
N VAL A 25 -0.30 -5.00 -0.14
CA VAL A 25 0.50 -4.28 0.85
C VAL A 25 0.83 -2.91 0.29
N GLY A 26 0.37 -1.87 0.95
CA GLY A 26 0.48 -0.49 0.50
C GLY A 26 1.45 0.37 1.32
N GLY A 27 1.14 1.63 1.37
CA GLY A 27 1.75 2.61 2.25
C GLY A 27 3.27 2.71 2.17
N SER A 28 3.88 2.79 3.34
CA SER A 28 5.33 2.91 3.47
C SER A 28 6.09 1.63 3.14
N VAL A 29 5.49 0.46 3.40
CA VAL A 29 6.13 -0.83 3.07
C VAL A 29 6.30 -0.97 1.56
N ALA A 30 5.25 -0.69 0.77
CA ALA A 30 5.33 -0.75 -0.69
C ALA A 30 6.32 0.27 -1.26
N SER A 31 6.29 1.52 -0.79
CA SER A 31 7.22 2.54 -1.30
C SER A 31 8.67 2.22 -0.97
N VAL A 32 8.96 1.66 0.20
CA VAL A 32 10.32 1.22 0.59
C VAL A 32 10.79 0.03 -0.24
N ALA A 33 9.90 -0.93 -0.50
CA ALA A 33 10.22 -2.10 -1.32
C ALA A 33 10.58 -1.73 -2.78
N LEU A 34 10.02 -0.62 -3.29
CA LEU A 34 10.22 -0.14 -4.67
C LEU A 34 11.20 1.04 -4.77
N SER A 35 11.81 1.48 -3.66
CA SER A 35 12.72 2.61 -3.60
C SER A 35 13.95 2.33 -2.72
N GLU A 36 14.59 3.38 -2.21
CA GLU A 36 15.69 3.24 -1.27
C GLU A 36 15.21 2.75 0.12
N PRO A 37 15.92 1.80 0.75
CA PRO A 37 15.54 1.26 2.05
C PRO A 37 15.47 2.33 3.15
N ARG A 38 14.40 2.34 3.92
CA ARG A 38 14.26 3.12 5.15
C ARG A 38 13.39 2.38 6.16
N SER A 39 13.47 2.75 7.41
CA SER A 39 12.61 2.18 8.45
C SER A 39 11.15 2.65 8.28
N THR A 40 10.22 1.73 8.52
CA THR A 40 8.79 2.02 8.67
C THR A 40 8.23 1.26 9.86
N ASN A 41 7.30 1.86 10.57
CA ASN A 41 6.59 1.25 11.70
C ASN A 41 5.11 1.02 11.38
N ASP A 42 4.65 1.50 10.24
CA ASP A 42 3.26 1.40 9.83
C ASP A 42 3.10 0.23 8.86
N VAL A 43 2.01 -0.52 9.01
CA VAL A 43 1.60 -1.59 8.10
C VAL A 43 0.27 -1.17 7.51
N ASP A 44 0.26 -0.86 6.22
CA ASP A 44 -0.92 -0.44 5.46
C ASP A 44 -1.29 -1.56 4.48
N ILE A 45 -2.54 -2.02 4.49
CA ILE A 45 -3.02 -3.08 3.59
C ILE A 45 -4.36 -2.68 3.00
N VAL A 46 -4.50 -2.82 1.69
CA VAL A 46 -5.79 -2.70 1.00
C VAL A 46 -6.34 -4.11 0.81
N VAL A 47 -7.61 -4.35 1.18
CA VAL A 47 -8.25 -5.68 1.12
C VAL A 47 -9.54 -5.65 0.33
N ASP A 48 -9.83 -6.68 -0.46
CA ASP A 48 -11.16 -6.91 -1.04
C ASP A 48 -12.01 -7.72 -0.05
N LEU A 49 -12.22 -7.15 1.15
CA LEU A 49 -13.00 -7.77 2.22
C LEU A 49 -14.49 -7.49 2.01
N ARG A 50 -15.30 -8.54 2.13
CA ARG A 50 -16.75 -8.50 1.93
C ARG A 50 -17.46 -8.97 3.19
N GLU A 51 -18.74 -8.66 3.29
CA GLU A 51 -19.58 -9.05 4.42
C GLU A 51 -19.55 -10.56 4.69
N GLU A 52 -19.52 -11.36 3.65
CA GLU A 52 -19.44 -12.82 3.72
C GLU A 52 -18.16 -13.36 4.36
N ASN A 53 -17.08 -12.58 4.33
CA ASN A 53 -15.77 -12.97 4.91
C ASN A 53 -15.64 -12.61 6.39
N VAL A 54 -16.52 -11.74 6.94
CA VAL A 54 -16.33 -11.12 8.26
C VAL A 54 -16.19 -12.15 9.38
N VAL A 55 -17.05 -13.16 9.40
CA VAL A 55 -17.05 -14.16 10.48
C VAL A 55 -15.74 -14.96 10.49
N ASP A 56 -15.33 -15.47 9.35
CA ASP A 56 -14.10 -16.27 9.23
C ASP A 56 -12.85 -15.41 9.49
N PHE A 57 -12.90 -14.15 9.05
CA PHE A 57 -11.83 -13.20 9.30
C PHE A 57 -11.68 -12.88 10.79
N LEU A 58 -12.79 -12.64 11.51
CA LEU A 58 -12.76 -12.41 12.96
C LEU A 58 -12.23 -13.62 13.72
N VAL A 59 -12.67 -14.82 13.34
CA VAL A 59 -12.17 -16.08 13.94
C VAL A 59 -10.66 -16.22 13.73
N ALA A 60 -10.16 -15.88 12.55
CA ALA A 60 -8.74 -15.95 12.25
C ALA A 60 -7.89 -14.88 12.99
N LEU A 61 -8.51 -13.80 13.45
CA LEU A 61 -7.85 -12.73 14.22
C LEU A 61 -7.87 -12.95 15.71
N GLU A 62 -8.83 -13.76 16.25
CA GLU A 62 -9.28 -13.77 17.65
C GLU A 62 -8.14 -13.90 18.69
N ASP A 63 -7.15 -14.77 18.44
CA ASP A 63 -6.09 -15.05 19.41
C ASP A 63 -4.94 -14.02 19.37
N ASP A 64 -4.76 -13.35 18.25
CA ASP A 64 -3.54 -12.59 17.95
C ASP A 64 -3.77 -11.10 17.81
N PHE A 65 -4.95 -10.67 17.33
CA PHE A 65 -5.25 -9.28 17.07
C PHE A 65 -6.37 -8.71 17.92
N TYR A 66 -6.19 -7.47 18.37
CA TYR A 66 -7.34 -6.67 18.78
C TYR A 66 -8.08 -6.21 17.52
N ALA A 67 -9.37 -6.55 17.45
CA ALA A 67 -10.27 -6.23 16.35
C ALA A 67 -11.67 -5.94 16.90
N GLU A 68 -12.37 -4.98 16.31
CA GLU A 68 -13.77 -4.67 16.65
C GLU A 68 -14.66 -4.98 15.45
N GLU A 69 -15.60 -5.92 15.62
CA GLU A 69 -16.50 -6.38 14.54
C GLU A 69 -17.30 -5.23 13.92
N GLU A 70 -17.86 -4.35 14.74
CA GLU A 70 -18.65 -3.21 14.27
C GLU A 70 -17.83 -2.28 13.36
N MET A 71 -16.59 -1.98 13.74
CA MET A 71 -15.69 -1.17 12.91
C MET A 71 -15.38 -1.83 11.57
N ILE A 72 -15.20 -3.15 11.54
CA ILE A 72 -14.94 -3.90 10.30
C ILE A 72 -16.17 -3.85 9.38
N ARG A 73 -17.36 -4.10 9.90
CA ARG A 73 -18.61 -4.05 9.12
C ARG A 73 -18.91 -2.65 8.60
N ASP A 74 -18.71 -1.63 9.42
CA ASP A 74 -18.85 -0.23 9.01
C ASP A 74 -17.88 0.12 7.89
N ALA A 75 -16.61 -0.28 8.01
CA ALA A 75 -15.61 -0.04 6.97
C ALA A 75 -15.96 -0.75 5.65
N ILE A 76 -16.50 -1.96 5.69
CA ILE A 76 -16.97 -2.68 4.49
C ILE A 76 -18.13 -1.93 3.84
N SER A 77 -19.11 -1.51 4.63
CA SER A 77 -20.30 -0.79 4.15
C SER A 77 -19.94 0.56 3.52
N LEU A 78 -19.04 1.30 4.16
CA LEU A 78 -18.65 2.67 3.77
C LEU A 78 -17.45 2.71 2.82
N LYS A 79 -16.85 1.54 2.49
CA LYS A 79 -15.61 1.46 1.72
C LYS A 79 -14.50 2.36 2.29
N SER A 80 -14.37 2.31 3.61
CA SER A 80 -13.42 3.11 4.38
C SER A 80 -12.28 2.24 4.95
N SER A 81 -11.78 2.55 6.12
CA SER A 81 -10.71 1.82 6.77
C SER A 81 -11.03 1.49 8.23
N PHE A 82 -10.39 0.44 8.73
CA PHE A 82 -10.36 0.08 10.14
C PHE A 82 -8.94 -0.27 10.58
N ASN A 83 -8.73 -0.37 11.89
CA ASN A 83 -7.43 -0.68 12.46
C ASN A 83 -7.46 -2.02 13.19
N LEU A 84 -6.37 -2.76 13.06
CA LEU A 84 -6.08 -3.95 13.86
C LEU A 84 -4.80 -3.71 14.64
N ILE A 85 -4.64 -4.32 15.80
CA ILE A 85 -3.40 -4.26 16.59
C ILE A 85 -2.95 -5.68 16.88
N LEU A 86 -1.77 -6.07 16.36
CA LEU A 86 -1.18 -7.36 16.74
C LEU A 86 -0.70 -7.27 18.18
N LEU A 87 -1.33 -8.02 19.08
CA LEU A 87 -1.13 -7.95 20.54
C LEU A 87 0.32 -8.24 20.95
N ARG A 88 0.98 -9.16 20.25
CA ARG A 88 2.37 -9.54 20.55
C ARG A 88 3.39 -8.43 20.27
N THR A 89 3.18 -7.61 19.25
CA THR A 89 4.11 -6.55 18.84
C THR A 89 3.62 -5.15 19.16
N MET A 90 2.33 -5.00 19.48
CA MET A 90 1.63 -3.74 19.62
C MET A 90 1.71 -2.85 18.37
N ILE A 91 1.97 -3.47 17.21
CA ILE A 91 1.98 -2.78 15.92
C ILE A 91 0.56 -2.72 15.38
N LYS A 92 0.20 -1.53 14.94
CA LYS A 92 -1.08 -1.25 14.26
C LYS A 92 -0.97 -1.65 12.79
N VAL A 93 -2.05 -2.26 12.27
CA VAL A 93 -2.29 -2.48 10.86
C VAL A 93 -3.46 -1.60 10.43
N ASP A 94 -3.22 -0.70 9.50
CA ASP A 94 -4.26 0.10 8.85
C ASP A 94 -4.82 -0.69 7.66
N VAL A 95 -6.06 -1.12 7.77
CA VAL A 95 -6.73 -1.93 6.75
C VAL A 95 -7.74 -1.06 5.99
N PHE A 96 -7.52 -0.90 4.70
CA PHE A 96 -8.38 -0.14 3.79
C PHE A 96 -9.24 -1.09 2.99
N VAL A 97 -10.56 -0.92 3.02
CA VAL A 97 -11.47 -1.73 2.21
C VAL A 97 -11.49 -1.20 0.79
N ARG A 98 -11.19 -2.08 -0.16
CA ARG A 98 -11.18 -1.75 -1.59
C ARG A 98 -12.51 -1.17 -2.05
N GLU A 99 -12.46 -0.03 -2.72
CA GLU A 99 -13.59 0.46 -3.50
C GLU A 99 -13.69 -0.30 -4.83
N ALA A 100 -14.91 -0.58 -5.30
CA ALA A 100 -15.14 -1.16 -6.62
C ALA A 100 -15.20 -0.05 -7.68
N ASN A 101 -14.04 0.33 -8.21
CA ASN A 101 -13.92 1.31 -9.29
C ASN A 101 -12.83 0.93 -10.30
N ALA A 102 -12.81 1.58 -11.46
CA ALA A 102 -11.87 1.25 -12.53
C ALA A 102 -10.40 1.39 -12.13
N TRP A 103 -10.07 2.30 -11.21
CA TRP A 103 -8.72 2.46 -10.68
C TRP A 103 -8.29 1.23 -9.87
N THR A 104 -9.06 0.86 -8.85
CA THR A 104 -8.71 -0.25 -7.97
C THR A 104 -8.76 -1.60 -8.70
N GLU A 105 -9.60 -1.74 -9.73
CA GLU A 105 -9.56 -2.91 -10.61
C GLU A 105 -8.25 -2.99 -11.39
N SER A 106 -7.79 -1.88 -11.95
CA SER A 106 -6.51 -1.81 -12.63
C SER A 106 -5.35 -2.11 -11.68
N GLU A 107 -5.34 -1.50 -10.48
CA GLU A 107 -4.32 -1.71 -9.44
C GLU A 107 -4.23 -3.19 -9.04
N PHE A 108 -5.34 -3.84 -8.72
CA PHE A 108 -5.37 -5.26 -8.35
C PHE A 108 -5.00 -6.20 -9.52
N SER A 109 -5.28 -5.83 -10.76
CA SER A 109 -4.88 -6.62 -11.93
C SER A 109 -3.39 -6.56 -12.23
N ARG A 110 -2.70 -5.48 -11.81
CA ARG A 110 -1.26 -5.24 -12.01
C ARG A 110 -0.42 -5.64 -10.81
N LYS A 111 -1.03 -6.19 -9.76
CA LYS A 111 -0.31 -6.61 -8.56
C LYS A 111 0.75 -7.68 -8.90
N HIS A 112 1.85 -7.64 -8.18
CA HIS A 112 2.92 -8.61 -8.28
C HIS A 112 3.36 -9.09 -6.89
N GLN A 113 3.88 -10.31 -6.81
CA GLN A 113 4.47 -10.79 -5.57
C GLN A 113 5.92 -10.32 -5.43
N LEU A 114 6.25 -9.87 -4.23
CA LEU A 114 7.61 -9.54 -3.85
C LEU A 114 7.96 -10.18 -2.50
N ASP A 115 9.20 -10.65 -2.37
CA ASP A 115 9.72 -11.09 -1.08
C ASP A 115 10.19 -9.87 -0.26
N LEU A 116 9.48 -9.60 0.82
CA LEU A 116 9.79 -8.53 1.76
C LEU A 116 10.68 -8.98 2.92
N GLY A 117 11.08 -10.26 2.94
CA GLY A 117 12.00 -10.82 3.93
C GLY A 117 13.43 -10.37 3.69
N ILE A 118 14.04 -9.63 4.64
CA ILE A 118 15.42 -9.15 4.51
C ILE A 118 16.42 -10.24 4.92
N THR A 119 16.07 -11.08 5.88
CA THR A 119 16.90 -12.18 6.40
C THR A 119 16.02 -13.29 6.98
N GLY A 120 16.22 -14.53 6.56
CA GLY A 120 15.51 -15.70 7.09
C GLY A 120 14.40 -16.19 6.18
N GLU A 121 13.23 -16.49 6.74
CA GLU A 121 12.10 -16.96 5.95
C GLU A 121 11.53 -15.87 5.05
N PRO A 122 11.17 -16.19 3.78
CA PRO A 122 10.59 -15.23 2.87
C PRO A 122 9.23 -14.74 3.35
N ILE A 123 8.92 -13.47 3.06
CA ILE A 123 7.59 -12.88 3.24
C ILE A 123 7.08 -12.52 1.86
N LEU A 124 6.51 -13.49 1.17
CA LEU A 124 5.88 -13.25 -0.13
C LEU A 124 4.57 -12.49 0.08
N ALA A 125 4.48 -11.30 -0.49
CA ALA A 125 3.30 -10.47 -0.37
C ALA A 125 2.93 -9.84 -1.72
N TRP A 126 1.64 -9.58 -1.92
CA TRP A 126 1.15 -8.87 -3.10
C TRP A 126 1.31 -7.36 -2.91
N LEU A 127 2.00 -6.73 -3.85
CA LEU A 127 2.22 -5.29 -3.90
C LEU A 127 1.60 -4.69 -5.16
N PRO A 128 1.19 -3.40 -5.10
CA PRO A 128 0.85 -2.64 -6.30
C PRO A 128 2.08 -2.39 -7.16
N SER A 129 1.87 -2.04 -8.43
CA SER A 129 2.96 -1.63 -9.31
C SER A 129 3.62 -0.33 -8.82
N ALA A 130 4.81 -0.01 -9.34
CA ALA A 130 5.50 1.23 -8.98
C ALA A 130 4.67 2.46 -9.35
N GLU A 131 3.97 2.43 -10.49
CA GLU A 131 3.07 3.49 -10.93
C GLU A 131 1.91 3.66 -9.96
N ASP A 132 1.32 2.55 -9.49
CA ASP A 132 0.20 2.58 -8.56
C ASP A 132 0.63 3.15 -7.21
N VAL A 133 1.82 2.79 -6.72
CA VAL A 133 2.39 3.37 -5.49
C VAL A 133 2.60 4.88 -5.64
N ILE A 134 3.16 5.35 -6.77
CA ILE A 134 3.34 6.78 -7.05
C ILE A 134 2.00 7.50 -7.01
N LEU A 135 1.01 7.02 -7.75
CA LEU A 135 -0.31 7.63 -7.86
C LEU A 135 -1.06 7.65 -6.52
N GLN A 136 -0.98 6.57 -5.77
CA GLN A 136 -1.57 6.48 -4.43
C GLN A 136 -0.93 7.49 -3.48
N LYS A 137 0.40 7.59 -3.47
CA LYS A 137 1.14 8.55 -2.64
C LYS A 137 0.82 9.99 -3.01
N LEU A 138 0.70 10.32 -4.28
CA LEU A 138 0.30 11.66 -4.74
C LEU A 138 -1.12 12.00 -4.31
N ALA A 139 -2.05 11.03 -4.38
CA ALA A 139 -3.42 11.24 -3.90
C ALA A 139 -3.47 11.49 -2.39
N TRP A 140 -2.74 10.70 -1.60
CA TRP A 140 -2.62 10.93 -0.16
C TRP A 140 -1.96 12.26 0.19
N TYR A 141 -0.93 12.66 -0.58
CA TYR A 141 -0.28 13.95 -0.43
C TYR A 141 -1.28 15.11 -0.63
N ARG A 142 -2.11 15.03 -1.68
CA ARG A 142 -3.17 16.01 -1.95
C ARG A 142 -4.22 16.05 -0.84
N LEU A 143 -4.73 14.89 -0.42
CA LEU A 143 -5.72 14.79 0.66
C LEU A 143 -5.18 15.36 1.99
N GLY A 144 -3.89 15.23 2.24
CA GLY A 144 -3.20 15.80 3.40
C GLY A 144 -2.84 17.29 3.27
N GLY A 145 -3.38 18.00 2.28
CA GLY A 145 -3.12 19.44 2.07
C GLY A 145 -1.75 19.75 1.49
N GLU A 146 -1.10 18.77 0.87
CA GLU A 146 0.18 18.90 0.16
C GLU A 146 1.38 19.34 1.05
N VAL A 147 1.33 18.98 2.34
CA VAL A 147 2.35 19.38 3.32
C VAL A 147 3.25 18.23 3.79
N SER A 148 2.92 16.99 3.46
CA SER A 148 3.66 15.82 3.95
C SER A 148 4.96 15.60 3.18
N GLU A 149 6.08 16.11 3.69
CA GLU A 149 7.41 15.84 3.12
C GLU A 149 7.72 14.34 2.99
N ARG A 150 7.20 13.51 3.89
CA ARG A 150 7.38 12.06 3.85
C ARG A 150 6.73 11.46 2.61
N GLN A 151 5.46 11.81 2.32
CA GLN A 151 4.76 11.32 1.13
C GLN A 151 5.48 11.76 -0.15
N TRP A 152 5.88 13.03 -0.21
CA TRP A 152 6.61 13.56 -1.35
C TRP A 152 7.95 12.87 -1.57
N ARG A 153 8.71 12.63 -0.50
CA ARG A 153 9.99 11.92 -0.56
C ARG A 153 9.82 10.47 -1.02
N ASP A 154 8.76 9.78 -0.58
CA ASP A 154 8.46 8.42 -1.03
C ASP A 154 8.19 8.40 -2.55
N VAL A 155 7.42 9.36 -3.08
CA VAL A 155 7.18 9.51 -4.53
C VAL A 155 8.51 9.71 -5.28
N GLN A 156 9.35 10.62 -4.81
CA GLN A 156 10.66 10.90 -5.43
C GLN A 156 11.57 9.66 -5.40
N GLY A 157 11.54 8.91 -4.31
CA GLY A 157 12.32 7.68 -4.17
C GLY A 157 11.91 6.61 -5.19
N VAL A 158 10.61 6.36 -5.35
CA VAL A 158 10.11 5.39 -6.33
C VAL A 158 10.39 5.86 -7.76
N LEU A 159 10.12 7.12 -8.09
CA LEU A 159 10.43 7.70 -9.41
C LEU A 159 11.91 7.55 -9.77
N LYS A 160 12.83 7.85 -8.83
CA LYS A 160 14.27 7.77 -9.05
C LYS A 160 14.74 6.35 -9.31
N VAL A 161 14.26 5.38 -8.54
CA VAL A 161 14.72 3.98 -8.64
C VAL A 161 14.08 3.25 -9.81
N GLN A 162 12.82 3.54 -10.13
CA GLN A 162 12.06 2.83 -11.14
C GLN A 162 12.02 3.53 -12.51
N ALA A 163 12.61 4.71 -12.65
CA ALA A 163 12.46 5.63 -13.78
C ALA A 163 12.40 4.97 -15.18
N GLU A 164 13.31 4.03 -15.47
CA GLU A 164 13.41 3.35 -16.77
C GLU A 164 12.35 2.26 -16.98
N ASN A 165 11.70 1.83 -15.90
CA ASN A 165 10.74 0.72 -15.89
C ASN A 165 9.29 1.20 -15.81
N LEU A 166 9.06 2.52 -15.66
CA LEU A 166 7.72 3.09 -15.48
C LEU A 166 6.96 3.18 -16.81
N ASP A 167 5.69 2.77 -16.78
CA ASP A 167 4.71 3.05 -17.82
C ASP A 167 4.15 4.48 -17.64
N TYR A 168 4.76 5.44 -18.30
CA TYR A 168 4.36 6.85 -18.22
C TYR A 168 2.99 7.14 -18.84
N ASP A 169 2.53 6.37 -19.81
CA ASP A 169 1.19 6.52 -20.36
C ASP A 169 0.13 6.05 -19.37
N TYR A 170 0.40 4.97 -18.65
CA TYR A 170 -0.40 4.52 -17.51
C TYR A 170 -0.45 5.59 -16.40
N LEU A 171 0.71 6.13 -16.02
CA LEU A 171 0.80 7.18 -15.01
C LEU A 171 -0.04 8.41 -15.40
N LYS A 172 0.08 8.90 -16.64
CA LYS A 172 -0.69 10.04 -17.13
C LYS A 172 -2.19 9.79 -17.09
N LYS A 173 -2.63 8.63 -17.63
CA LYS A 173 -4.04 8.23 -17.64
C LYS A 173 -4.65 8.28 -16.24
N TRP A 174 -4.00 7.62 -15.30
CA TRP A 174 -4.55 7.47 -13.95
C TRP A 174 -4.32 8.69 -13.06
N ALA A 175 -3.30 9.52 -13.33
CA ALA A 175 -3.14 10.81 -12.68
C ALA A 175 -4.31 11.76 -13.00
N ILE A 176 -4.86 11.72 -14.22
CA ILE A 176 -6.08 12.45 -14.58
C ILE A 176 -7.26 11.95 -13.77
N PHE A 177 -7.48 10.63 -13.74
CA PHE A 177 -8.58 10.02 -13.00
C PHE A 177 -8.52 10.34 -11.50
N ARG A 178 -7.31 10.33 -10.91
CA ARG A 178 -7.05 10.61 -9.50
C ARG A 178 -6.94 12.09 -9.17
N ASN A 179 -7.04 12.97 -10.17
CA ASN A 179 -6.87 14.44 -10.03
C ASN A 179 -5.52 14.83 -9.39
N VAL A 180 -4.43 14.22 -9.86
CA VAL A 180 -3.05 14.46 -9.40
C VAL A 180 -2.05 14.71 -10.54
N SER A 181 -2.52 15.10 -11.72
CA SER A 181 -1.67 15.29 -12.90
C SER A 181 -0.61 16.38 -12.71
N ASP A 182 -0.95 17.47 -12.06
CA ASP A 182 -0.04 18.56 -11.73
C ASP A 182 1.04 18.12 -10.73
N LEU A 183 0.67 17.33 -9.73
CA LEU A 183 1.60 16.74 -8.77
C LEU A 183 2.53 15.73 -9.44
N LEU A 184 2.02 14.90 -10.35
CA LEU A 184 2.83 13.97 -11.12
C LEU A 184 3.86 14.70 -11.96
N LEU A 185 3.45 15.74 -12.72
CA LEU A 185 4.35 16.55 -13.54
C LEU A 185 5.45 17.21 -12.69
N ARG A 186 5.06 17.78 -11.55
CA ARG A 186 6.01 18.36 -10.60
C ARG A 186 6.99 17.31 -10.09
N ALA A 187 6.50 16.14 -9.67
CA ALA A 187 7.31 15.07 -9.11
C ALA A 187 8.32 14.53 -10.14
N VAL A 188 7.89 14.29 -11.38
CA VAL A 188 8.77 13.85 -12.48
C VAL A 188 9.83 14.89 -12.80
N HIS A 189 9.45 16.19 -12.89
CA HIS A 189 10.39 17.28 -13.13
C HIS A 189 11.47 17.34 -12.03
N GLU A 190 11.07 17.29 -10.76
CA GLU A 190 12.01 17.31 -9.62
C GLU A 190 12.92 16.07 -9.62
N ALA A 191 12.39 14.88 -9.91
CA ALA A 191 13.18 13.65 -10.01
C ALA A 191 14.19 13.71 -11.18
N SER A 192 13.81 14.28 -12.31
CA SER A 192 14.69 14.45 -13.48
C SER A 192 15.84 15.41 -13.23
N LEU A 193 15.62 16.45 -12.43
CA LEU A 193 16.69 17.36 -11.99
C LEU A 193 17.76 16.66 -11.15
N ILE A 194 17.36 15.64 -10.38
CA ILE A 194 18.24 14.83 -9.55
C ILE A 194 18.98 13.77 -10.37
N THR A 195 18.34 13.20 -11.38
CA THR A 195 18.83 12.00 -12.11
C THR A 195 19.31 12.29 -13.51
N ASN A 196 19.20 13.51 -14.03
CA ASN A 196 19.45 13.85 -15.45
C ASN A 196 18.61 13.04 -16.46
N ILE A 197 17.47 12.50 -16.04
CA ILE A 197 16.54 11.79 -16.90
C ILE A 197 15.69 12.80 -17.65
N ASN A 198 15.61 12.65 -18.97
CA ASN A 198 14.85 13.57 -19.82
C ASN A 198 13.34 13.42 -19.53
N PRO A 199 12.64 14.45 -19.04
CA PRO A 199 11.23 14.32 -18.69
C PRO A 199 10.35 14.18 -19.93
N LEU A 200 9.20 13.66 -19.76
CA LEU A 200 8.05 13.47 -20.67
C LEU A 200 7.88 14.51 -21.77
#